data_d9d3225d8728bafe5eec2bd0a5d695f3
#
_entry.id   d9d3225d8728bafe5eec2bd0a5d695f3
#
_cell.length_a   1.000
_cell.length_b   1.000
_cell.length_c   1.000
_cell.angle_alpha   90.00
_cell.angle_beta   90.00
_cell.angle_gamma   90.00
#
_symmetry.space_group_name_H-M   'P 1'
#
loop_
_entity.id
_entity.type
_entity.pdbx_description
1 polymer ?
#
loop_
_entity_poly.entity_id
_entity_poly.type
_entity_poly.pdbx_seq_one_letter_code
_entity_poly.pdbx_strand_id
1 'polypeptide(L)'
;YMNIYSNIAVNTDIDVFVKVGKDEKQNRIEYGDVLFTGSSETPDECGMSSVLTKKIDEPLYLNSFCFGFRLNDNNLLLPEFSKYLFRDEQMRKQIAKTASGVTRFNVSKKRFAKIKIPLPPLAVQENIVKTLNSFTELEAELEAELEAELEARKKQYEHYRSQLLTFKDGTERERERESKTRHDIGGLHTDK
;
A
#
# COMPACT_ATOMS: atom_id res chain seq x y z
N TYR A 1 14.35 -2.32 3.83
CA TYR A 1 14.36 -1.62 2.55
C TYR A 1 12.95 -1.50 1.96
N MET A 2 12.23 -2.62 1.77
CA MET A 2 10.89 -2.61 1.14
C MET A 2 9.87 -1.79 1.91
N ASN A 3 9.92 -1.80 3.24
CA ASN A 3 9.05 -0.96 4.07
C ASN A 3 9.19 0.54 3.71
N ILE A 4 10.43 1.03 3.56
CA ILE A 4 10.71 2.42 3.18
C ILE A 4 10.37 2.68 1.71
N TYR A 5 10.60 1.70 0.84
CA TYR A 5 10.32 1.84 -0.59
C TYR A 5 8.82 1.96 -0.88
N SER A 6 8.02 1.06 -0.31
CA SER A 6 6.60 0.93 -0.62
C SER A 6 5.69 1.87 0.19
N ASN A 7 6.09 2.25 1.42
CA ASN A 7 5.22 2.99 2.33
C ASN A 7 5.69 4.44 2.53
N ILE A 8 4.78 5.40 2.48
CA ILE A 8 5.06 6.81 2.78
C ILE A 8 5.26 7.03 4.30
N ALA A 9 4.59 6.24 5.13
CA ALA A 9 4.82 6.12 6.56
C ALA A 9 5.35 4.73 6.88
N VAL A 10 6.30 4.64 7.82
CA VAL A 10 6.91 3.36 8.22
C VAL A 10 5.82 2.43 8.77
N ASN A 11 5.66 1.26 8.16
CA ASN A 11 4.86 0.21 8.75
C ASN A 11 5.61 -0.36 9.96
N THR A 12 5.01 -0.23 11.14
CA THR A 12 5.58 -0.70 12.41
C THR A 12 5.17 -2.13 12.77
N ASP A 13 4.19 -2.67 12.05
CA ASP A 13 3.76 -4.07 12.18
C ASP A 13 4.64 -4.96 11.28
N ILE A 14 5.77 -5.35 11.83
CA ILE A 14 6.78 -6.15 11.13
C ILE A 14 7.22 -7.35 11.97
N ASP A 15 7.22 -8.54 11.37
CA ASP A 15 7.60 -9.79 12.01
C ASP A 15 9.10 -10.14 11.92
N VAL A 16 9.92 -9.18 11.45
CA VAL A 16 11.35 -9.40 11.26
C VAL A 16 12.13 -8.88 12.46
N PHE A 17 12.72 -9.79 13.23
CA PHE A 17 13.53 -9.48 14.39
C PHE A 17 15.02 -9.62 14.09
N VAL A 18 15.80 -8.72 14.67
CA VAL A 18 17.27 -8.76 14.62
C VAL A 18 17.84 -8.89 16.01
N LYS A 19 18.86 -9.72 16.17
CA LYS A 19 19.59 -9.83 17.43
C LYS A 19 20.71 -8.79 17.45
N VAL A 20 20.61 -7.81 18.34
CA VAL A 20 21.61 -6.77 18.50
C VAL A 20 22.52 -7.11 19.69
N GLY A 21 23.82 -7.14 19.47
CA GLY A 21 24.82 -7.31 20.53
C GLY A 21 24.93 -6.08 21.41
N LYS A 22 25.38 -6.25 22.67
CA LYS A 22 25.48 -5.15 23.64
C LYS A 22 26.39 -3.99 23.19
N ASP A 23 27.42 -4.29 22.40
CA ASP A 23 28.40 -3.31 21.93
C ASP A 23 28.23 -2.97 20.44
N GLU A 24 27.16 -3.46 19.81
CA GLU A 24 26.87 -3.23 18.40
C GLU A 24 26.17 -1.91 18.19
N LYS A 25 26.78 -1.01 17.42
CA LYS A 25 26.16 0.26 17.05
C LYS A 25 25.15 0.02 15.92
N GLN A 26 23.87 0.20 16.26
CA GLN A 26 22.77 0.13 15.30
C GLN A 26 22.16 1.53 15.08
N ASN A 27 21.66 1.77 13.87
CA ASN A 27 20.95 3.00 13.54
C ASN A 27 19.49 2.88 13.99
N ARG A 28 19.24 3.16 15.26
CA ARG A 28 17.88 3.22 15.81
C ARG A 28 17.12 4.38 15.20
N ILE A 29 15.89 4.11 14.74
CA ILE A 29 14.98 5.13 14.26
C ILE A 29 14.06 5.63 15.38
N GLU A 30 13.64 6.88 15.29
CA GLU A 30 12.80 7.54 16.28
C GLU A 30 11.67 8.28 15.58
N TYR A 31 10.63 8.64 16.35
CA TYR A 31 9.51 9.43 15.86
C TYR A 31 9.98 10.71 15.16
N GLY A 32 9.48 10.94 13.96
CA GLY A 32 9.84 12.07 13.11
C GLY A 32 11.03 11.84 12.19
N ASP A 33 11.73 10.71 12.30
CA ASP A 33 12.82 10.39 11.37
C ASP A 33 12.28 10.21 9.94
N VAL A 34 12.97 10.85 8.99
CA VAL A 34 12.74 10.68 7.56
C VAL A 34 13.79 9.74 6.99
N LEU A 35 13.34 8.60 6.50
CA LEU A 35 14.18 7.51 6.03
C LEU A 35 14.17 7.46 4.50
N PHE A 36 15.29 7.04 3.91
CA PHE A 36 15.45 6.95 2.45
C PHE A 36 16.14 5.65 2.06
N THR A 37 15.74 5.09 0.92
CA THR A 37 16.50 4.02 0.28
C THR A 37 17.81 4.61 -0.28
N GLY A 38 18.93 3.95 -0.05
CA GLY A 38 20.25 4.43 -0.46
C GLY A 38 20.58 4.15 -1.92
N SER A 39 19.94 3.14 -2.52
CA SER A 39 20.22 2.71 -3.91
C SER A 39 19.00 2.09 -4.57
N SER A 40 18.96 2.12 -5.90
CA SER A 40 17.95 1.43 -6.73
C SER A 40 18.55 1.01 -8.07
N GLU A 41 17.81 0.24 -8.85
CA GLU A 41 18.16 -0.15 -10.22
C GLU A 41 17.89 0.98 -11.21
N THR A 42 16.99 1.88 -10.88
CA THR A 42 16.66 3.07 -11.69
C THR A 42 16.95 4.35 -10.91
N PRO A 43 17.33 5.45 -11.59
CA PRO A 43 17.58 6.73 -10.91
C PRO A 43 16.31 7.31 -10.28
N ASP A 44 15.17 7.14 -10.91
CA ASP A 44 13.89 7.72 -10.45
C ASP A 44 13.36 7.05 -9.18
N GLU A 45 13.67 5.78 -8.95
CA GLU A 45 13.32 5.05 -7.73
C GLU A 45 14.35 5.22 -6.61
N CYS A 46 15.51 5.83 -6.92
CA CYS A 46 16.55 6.03 -5.94
C CYS A 46 16.11 7.05 -4.87
N GLY A 47 16.37 6.77 -3.61
CA GLY A 47 16.02 7.67 -2.52
C GLY A 47 14.50 7.75 -2.25
N MET A 48 13.77 6.65 -2.41
CA MET A 48 12.37 6.58 -1.95
C MET A 48 12.32 6.78 -0.44
N SER A 49 11.32 7.52 0.03
CA SER A 49 11.25 7.96 1.42
C SER A 49 10.13 7.30 2.20
N SER A 50 10.31 7.19 3.50
CA SER A 50 9.27 6.83 4.47
C SER A 50 9.53 7.58 5.77
N VAL A 51 8.50 7.91 6.52
CA VAL A 51 8.61 8.68 7.76
C VAL A 51 8.05 7.89 8.92
N LEU A 52 8.74 7.88 10.06
CA LEU A 52 8.19 7.29 11.26
C LEU A 52 7.21 8.29 11.93
N THR A 53 5.94 8.15 11.62
CA THR A 53 4.86 9.06 12.07
C THR A 53 4.19 8.62 13.38
N LYS A 54 4.58 7.46 13.92
CA LYS A 54 4.05 6.92 15.18
C LYS A 54 5.17 6.75 16.21
N LYS A 55 4.85 6.94 17.46
CA LYS A 55 5.73 6.52 18.56
C LYS A 55 5.70 4.99 18.65
N ILE A 56 6.86 4.41 18.87
CA ILE A 56 7.05 2.96 18.98
C ILE A 56 7.65 2.62 20.34
N ASP A 57 7.16 1.55 20.93
CA ASP A 57 7.67 1.04 22.21
C ASP A 57 8.91 0.17 21.99
N GLU A 58 8.88 -0.67 20.95
CA GLU A 58 10.00 -1.52 20.57
C GLU A 58 10.97 -0.81 19.63
N PRO A 59 12.29 -0.98 19.82
CA PRO A 59 13.27 -0.33 18.98
C PRO A 59 13.29 -0.89 17.57
N LEU A 60 13.15 -0.02 16.57
CA LEU A 60 13.35 -0.34 15.16
C LEU A 60 14.73 0.15 14.70
N TYR A 61 15.36 -0.62 13.84
CA TYR A 61 16.69 -0.33 13.32
C TYR A 61 16.70 -0.22 11.81
N LEU A 62 17.44 0.77 11.32
CA LEU A 62 17.61 1.03 9.90
C LEU A 62 18.68 0.10 9.32
N ASN A 63 18.38 -0.57 8.21
CA ASN A 63 19.36 -1.40 7.54
C ASN A 63 20.45 -0.56 6.84
N SER A 64 21.58 -1.20 6.52
CA SER A 64 22.76 -0.55 5.91
C SER A 64 22.54 0.02 4.49
N PHE A 65 21.49 -0.42 3.79
CA PHE A 65 21.16 0.05 2.43
C PHE A 65 20.28 1.30 2.45
N CYS A 66 19.91 1.76 3.63
CA CYS A 66 19.08 2.93 3.84
C CYS A 66 19.83 3.98 4.66
N PHE A 67 19.36 5.21 4.59
CA PHE A 67 19.82 6.30 5.43
C PHE A 67 18.62 7.15 5.83
N GLY A 68 18.80 7.99 6.81
CA GLY A 68 17.76 8.91 7.26
C GLY A 68 18.38 10.18 7.79
N PHE A 69 17.53 11.16 8.03
CA PHE A 69 17.87 12.31 8.81
C PHE A 69 16.82 12.56 9.90
N ARG A 70 17.28 13.18 10.97
CA ARG A 70 16.47 13.65 12.08
C ARG A 70 16.62 15.15 12.17
N LEU A 71 15.50 15.85 12.29
CA LEU A 71 15.54 17.29 12.54
C LEU A 71 15.98 17.55 13.97
N ASN A 72 16.83 18.56 14.16
CA ASN A 72 17.24 19.01 15.50
C ASN A 72 16.08 19.70 16.24
N ASP A 73 15.16 20.30 15.51
CA ASP A 73 13.93 20.90 16.04
C ASP A 73 12.72 20.25 15.34
N ASN A 74 12.02 19.43 16.10
CA ASN A 74 10.83 18.72 15.63
C ASN A 74 9.62 19.63 15.39
N ASN A 75 9.69 20.91 15.81
CA ASN A 75 8.63 21.89 15.57
C ASN A 75 8.72 22.56 14.20
N LEU A 76 9.77 22.33 13.43
CA LEU A 76 9.92 22.92 12.10
C LEU A 76 9.12 22.19 11.01
N LEU A 77 9.01 20.88 11.11
CA LEU A 77 8.44 20.04 10.07
C LEU A 77 7.67 18.88 10.71
N LEU A 78 6.36 18.85 10.50
CA LEU A 78 5.51 17.78 11.00
C LEU A 78 5.85 16.45 10.33
N PRO A 79 5.99 15.34 11.06
CA PRO A 79 6.23 14.02 10.47
C PRO A 79 5.17 13.64 9.42
N GLU A 80 3.90 13.92 9.71
CA GLU A 80 2.78 13.67 8.80
C GLU A 80 2.87 14.51 7.51
N PHE A 81 3.36 15.75 7.59
CA PHE A 81 3.62 16.56 6.40
C PHE A 81 4.83 16.03 5.62
N SER A 82 5.88 15.61 6.33
CA SER A 82 7.11 15.09 5.75
C SER A 82 6.85 13.85 4.87
N LYS A 83 5.93 12.96 5.25
CA LYS A 83 5.62 11.75 4.48
C LYS A 83 5.11 12.08 3.08
N TYR A 84 4.35 13.15 2.92
CA TYR A 84 3.88 13.64 1.62
C TYR A 84 4.96 14.45 0.89
N LEU A 85 5.61 15.38 1.59
CA LEU A 85 6.61 16.27 1.01
C LEU A 85 7.71 15.50 0.26
N PHE A 86 8.30 14.48 0.87
CA PHE A 86 9.41 13.73 0.26
C PHE A 86 8.96 12.74 -0.82
N ARG A 87 7.65 12.54 -0.98
CA ARG A 87 7.04 11.79 -2.08
C ARG A 87 6.48 12.69 -3.19
N ASP A 88 6.41 14.01 -2.95
CA ASP A 88 6.02 14.96 -3.97
C ASP A 88 6.92 14.88 -5.22
N GLU A 89 6.34 15.06 -6.39
CA GLU A 89 7.04 14.92 -7.68
C GLU A 89 8.25 15.84 -7.81
N GLN A 90 8.14 17.08 -7.34
CA GLN A 90 9.25 18.03 -7.41
C GLN A 90 10.40 17.65 -6.47
N MET A 91 10.07 17.19 -5.27
CA MET A 91 11.05 16.66 -4.31
C MET A 91 11.69 15.39 -4.84
N ARG A 92 10.92 14.47 -5.40
CA ARG A 92 11.42 13.24 -6.05
C ARG A 92 12.41 13.56 -7.16
N LYS A 93 12.11 14.52 -8.05
CA LYS A 93 13.02 14.96 -9.11
C LYS A 93 14.34 15.51 -8.55
N GLN A 94 14.30 16.26 -7.46
CA GLN A 94 15.52 16.76 -6.80
C GLN A 94 16.33 15.62 -6.18
N ILE A 95 15.69 14.67 -5.51
CA ILE A 95 16.31 13.51 -4.89
C ILE A 95 16.97 12.62 -5.97
N ALA A 96 16.23 12.28 -7.03
CA ALA A 96 16.73 11.48 -8.15
C ALA A 96 17.99 12.08 -8.80
N LYS A 97 18.07 13.41 -8.96
CA LYS A 97 19.27 14.11 -9.44
C LYS A 97 20.49 13.93 -8.53
N THR A 98 20.33 13.53 -7.30
CA THR A 98 21.46 13.22 -6.40
C THR A 98 22.01 11.81 -6.58
N ALA A 99 21.29 10.95 -7.29
CA ALA A 99 21.72 9.61 -7.60
C ALA A 99 22.80 9.59 -8.71
N SER A 100 23.67 8.60 -8.68
CA SER A 100 24.67 8.33 -9.70
C SER A 100 25.01 6.85 -9.74
N GLY A 101 25.30 6.35 -10.93
CA GLY A 101 25.62 4.95 -11.19
C GLY A 101 25.34 4.61 -12.65
N VAL A 102 25.58 3.35 -13.02
CA VAL A 102 25.31 2.84 -14.37
C VAL A 102 24.29 1.70 -14.32
N THR A 103 24.63 0.62 -13.62
CA THR A 103 23.73 -0.53 -13.42
C THR A 103 22.97 -0.46 -12.10
N ARG A 104 23.53 0.23 -11.12
CA ARG A 104 22.90 0.50 -9.82
C ARG A 104 23.18 1.95 -9.44
N PHE A 105 22.12 2.66 -9.15
CA PHE A 105 22.16 4.07 -8.79
C PHE A 105 22.23 4.21 -7.28
N ASN A 106 23.11 5.09 -6.79
CA ASN A 106 23.27 5.34 -5.36
C ASN A 106 23.10 6.83 -5.08
N VAL A 107 22.39 7.15 -4.01
CA VAL A 107 22.22 8.54 -3.55
C VAL A 107 23.54 9.07 -3.02
N SER A 108 23.99 10.18 -3.57
CA SER A 108 25.12 10.93 -3.02
C SER A 108 24.65 11.75 -1.82
N LYS A 109 24.99 11.33 -0.62
CA LYS A 109 24.65 12.06 0.63
C LYS A 109 25.12 13.52 0.61
N LYS A 110 26.29 13.81 -0.01
CA LYS A 110 26.79 15.17 -0.20
C LYS A 110 25.88 16.05 -1.06
N ARG A 111 25.34 15.50 -2.15
CA ARG A 111 24.41 16.24 -3.05
C ARG A 111 23.04 16.33 -2.40
N PHE A 112 22.57 15.25 -1.78
CA PHE A 112 21.31 15.18 -1.06
C PHE A 112 21.22 16.26 0.04
N ALA A 113 22.27 16.45 0.83
CA ALA A 113 22.31 17.47 1.88
C ALA A 113 22.19 18.93 1.37
N LYS A 114 22.27 19.15 0.06
CA LYS A 114 22.08 20.49 -0.58
C LYS A 114 20.66 20.73 -1.07
N ILE A 115 19.78 19.74 -0.99
CA ILE A 115 18.37 19.88 -1.38
C ILE A 115 17.71 20.90 -0.46
N LYS A 116 17.01 21.85 -1.06
CA LYS A 116 16.22 22.84 -0.32
C LYS A 116 14.83 22.29 -0.06
N ILE A 117 14.43 22.31 1.19
CA ILE A 117 13.12 21.82 1.67
C ILE A 117 12.23 23.04 1.93
N PRO A 118 10.98 23.08 1.39
CA PRO A 118 10.02 24.11 1.77
C PRO A 118 9.60 23.90 3.23
N LEU A 119 9.56 24.99 4.00
CA LEU A 119 9.15 24.99 5.39
C LEU A 119 7.98 25.97 5.60
N PRO A 120 6.77 25.62 5.18
CA PRO A 120 5.61 26.48 5.45
C PRO A 120 5.29 26.49 6.96
N PRO A 121 4.56 27.52 7.45
CA PRO A 121 4.10 27.55 8.82
C PRO A 121 3.34 26.27 9.22
N LEU A 122 3.43 25.86 10.48
CA LEU A 122 2.82 24.61 10.97
C LEU A 122 1.33 24.51 10.67
N ALA A 123 0.57 25.59 10.84
CA ALA A 123 -0.86 25.61 10.49
C ALA A 123 -1.14 25.31 9.02
N VAL A 124 -0.23 25.69 8.11
CA VAL A 124 -0.33 25.36 6.68
C VAL A 124 0.02 23.88 6.45
N GLN A 125 1.04 23.36 7.14
CA GLN A 125 1.38 21.94 7.09
C GLN A 125 0.21 21.08 7.57
N GLU A 126 -0.41 21.44 8.70
CA GLU A 126 -1.59 20.73 9.24
C GLU A 126 -2.77 20.70 8.26
N ASN A 127 -3.07 21.85 7.62
CA ASN A 127 -4.14 21.92 6.62
C ASN A 127 -3.85 21.05 5.40
N ILE A 128 -2.62 21.03 4.93
CA ILE A 128 -2.19 20.16 3.82
C ILE A 128 -2.36 18.70 4.20
N VAL A 129 -1.88 18.30 5.38
CA VAL A 129 -1.99 16.94 5.91
C VAL A 129 -3.44 16.51 6.00
N LYS A 130 -4.31 17.35 6.58
CA LYS A 130 -5.74 17.07 6.70
C LYS A 130 -6.39 16.80 5.34
N THR A 131 -6.07 17.62 4.34
CA THR A 131 -6.62 17.47 2.99
C THR A 131 -6.11 16.18 2.33
N LEU A 132 -4.80 15.91 2.41
CA LEU A 132 -4.21 14.72 1.79
C LEU A 132 -4.65 13.42 2.48
N ASN A 133 -4.80 13.42 3.80
CA ASN A 133 -5.33 12.27 4.52
C ASN A 133 -6.76 11.94 4.09
N SER A 134 -7.65 12.95 3.92
CA SER A 134 -9.01 12.69 3.46
C SER A 134 -9.05 12.09 2.05
N PHE A 135 -8.16 12.46 1.14
CA PHE A 135 -8.06 11.80 -0.16
C PHE A 135 -7.56 10.36 -0.04
N THR A 136 -6.57 10.09 0.82
CA THR A 136 -6.07 8.73 1.04
C THR A 136 -7.15 7.82 1.65
N GLU A 137 -7.96 8.34 2.56
CA GLU A 137 -9.09 7.61 3.15
C GLU A 137 -10.14 7.26 2.08
N LEU A 138 -10.54 8.25 1.25
CA LEU A 138 -11.49 8.02 0.15
C LEU A 138 -10.95 7.03 -0.90
N GLU A 139 -9.66 7.10 -1.21
CA GLU A 139 -9.01 6.15 -2.13
C GLU A 139 -9.07 4.72 -1.58
N ALA A 140 -8.77 4.53 -0.29
CA ALA A 140 -8.84 3.22 0.36
C ALA A 140 -10.29 2.67 0.43
N GLU A 141 -11.28 3.53 0.71
CA GLU A 141 -12.70 3.14 0.67
C GLU A 141 -13.11 2.68 -0.74
N LEU A 142 -12.74 3.44 -1.77
CA LEU A 142 -13.05 3.10 -3.16
C LEU A 142 -12.37 1.79 -3.61
N GLU A 143 -11.11 1.58 -3.24
CA GLU A 143 -10.41 0.33 -3.53
C GLU A 143 -11.13 -0.87 -2.89
N ALA A 144 -11.54 -0.76 -1.63
CA ALA A 144 -12.27 -1.81 -0.94
C ALA A 144 -13.64 -2.12 -1.59
N GLU A 145 -14.38 -1.09 -2.02
CA GLU A 145 -15.64 -1.27 -2.75
C GLU A 145 -15.43 -1.97 -4.10
N LEU A 146 -14.41 -1.57 -4.86
CA LEU A 146 -14.08 -2.17 -6.15
C LEU A 146 -13.66 -3.64 -6.01
N GLU A 147 -12.87 -3.97 -4.99
CA GLU A 147 -12.48 -5.35 -4.71
C GLU A 147 -13.70 -6.21 -4.36
N ALA A 148 -14.62 -5.70 -3.53
CA ALA A 148 -15.85 -6.40 -3.17
C ALA A 148 -16.76 -6.63 -4.40
N GLU A 149 -16.91 -5.62 -5.27
CA GLU A 149 -17.68 -5.76 -6.50
C GLU A 149 -17.05 -6.78 -7.44
N LEU A 150 -15.71 -6.74 -7.63
CA LEU A 150 -14.99 -7.68 -8.47
C LEU A 150 -15.20 -9.13 -7.99
N GLU A 151 -15.13 -9.37 -6.70
CA GLU A 151 -15.37 -10.69 -6.12
C GLU A 151 -16.82 -11.15 -6.34
N ALA A 152 -17.80 -10.27 -6.16
CA ALA A 152 -19.20 -10.57 -6.45
C ALA A 152 -19.43 -10.91 -7.92
N ARG A 153 -18.81 -10.17 -8.84
CA ARG A 153 -18.88 -10.43 -10.29
C ARG A 153 -18.24 -11.75 -10.69
N LYS A 154 -17.11 -12.11 -10.09
CA LYS A 154 -16.47 -13.42 -10.31
C LYS A 154 -17.40 -14.56 -9.89
N LYS A 155 -18.01 -14.48 -8.70
CA LYS A 155 -18.98 -15.47 -8.22
C LYS A 155 -20.20 -15.58 -9.15
N GLN A 156 -20.72 -14.44 -9.60
CA GLN A 156 -21.83 -14.40 -10.57
C GLN A 156 -21.43 -15.06 -11.90
N TYR A 157 -20.25 -14.77 -12.41
CA TYR A 157 -19.75 -15.38 -13.65
C TYR A 157 -19.61 -16.90 -13.52
N GLU A 158 -19.02 -17.39 -12.43
CA GLU A 158 -18.87 -18.83 -12.17
C GLU A 158 -20.22 -19.53 -12.05
N HIS A 159 -21.19 -18.90 -11.39
CA HIS A 159 -22.54 -19.41 -11.27
C HIS A 159 -23.19 -19.60 -12.64
N TYR A 160 -23.22 -18.53 -13.46
CA TYR A 160 -23.82 -18.63 -14.81
C TYR A 160 -23.03 -19.56 -15.73
N ARG A 161 -21.72 -19.56 -15.66
CA ARG A 161 -20.87 -20.49 -16.40
C ARG A 161 -21.23 -21.95 -16.09
N SER A 162 -21.33 -22.29 -14.81
CA SER A 162 -21.73 -23.62 -14.38
C SER A 162 -23.13 -23.98 -14.89
N GLN A 163 -24.11 -23.08 -14.73
CA GLN A 163 -25.46 -23.33 -15.21
C GLN A 163 -25.54 -23.53 -16.71
N LEU A 164 -24.88 -22.67 -17.50
CA LEU A 164 -24.95 -22.70 -18.95
C LEU A 164 -24.19 -23.88 -19.57
N LEU A 165 -23.13 -24.35 -18.90
CA LEU A 165 -22.30 -25.46 -19.37
C LEU A 165 -22.67 -26.81 -18.75
N THR A 166 -23.63 -26.86 -17.83
CA THR A 166 -24.16 -28.12 -17.32
C THR A 166 -25.19 -28.64 -18.28
N PHE A 167 -24.80 -29.62 -19.08
CA PHE A 167 -25.72 -30.32 -19.97
C PHE A 167 -26.33 -31.49 -19.23
N LYS A 168 -27.68 -31.47 -19.03
CA LYS A 168 -28.38 -32.60 -18.47
C LYS A 168 -28.33 -33.80 -19.44
N ASP A 169 -28.00 -34.94 -18.92
CA ASP A 169 -27.98 -36.17 -19.69
C ASP A 169 -29.37 -36.45 -20.26
N GLY A 170 -29.46 -37.04 -21.46
CA GLY A 170 -30.74 -37.29 -22.13
C GLY A 170 -31.77 -38.01 -21.23
N THR A 171 -31.30 -38.93 -20.36
CA THR A 171 -32.09 -39.66 -19.41
C THR A 171 -32.71 -38.80 -18.31
N GLU A 172 -32.08 -37.73 -17.84
CA GLU A 172 -32.67 -36.80 -16.87
C GLU A 172 -33.73 -35.90 -17.52
N ARG A 173 -33.56 -35.50 -18.76
CA ARG A 173 -34.55 -34.72 -19.53
C ARG A 173 -35.84 -35.52 -19.75
N GLU A 174 -35.73 -36.84 -20.02
CA GLU A 174 -36.89 -37.73 -20.15
C GLU A 174 -37.64 -37.91 -18.79
N ARG A 175 -36.94 -38.10 -17.71
CA ARG A 175 -37.53 -38.17 -16.34
C ARG A 175 -38.27 -36.91 -15.95
N GLU A 176 -37.71 -35.73 -16.23
CA GLU A 176 -38.39 -34.46 -15.95
C GLU A 176 -39.62 -34.25 -16.85
N ARG A 177 -39.60 -34.70 -18.12
CA ARG A 177 -40.77 -34.66 -18.97
C ARG A 177 -41.87 -35.62 -18.48
N GLU A 178 -41.52 -36.81 -18.11
CA GLU A 178 -42.47 -37.80 -17.56
C GLU A 178 -43.06 -37.32 -16.22
N SER A 179 -42.28 -36.68 -15.33
CA SER A 179 -42.79 -36.15 -14.06
C SER A 179 -43.73 -34.96 -14.27
N LYS A 180 -43.46 -34.07 -15.24
CA LYS A 180 -44.38 -33.00 -15.60
C LYS A 180 -45.68 -33.51 -16.21
N THR A 181 -45.60 -34.47 -17.09
CA THR A 181 -46.80 -35.09 -17.72
C THR A 181 -47.68 -35.79 -16.68
N ARG A 182 -47.09 -36.43 -15.68
CA ARG A 182 -47.85 -37.03 -14.55
C ARG A 182 -48.53 -36.01 -13.66
N HIS A 183 -47.92 -34.84 -13.49
CA HIS A 183 -48.51 -33.76 -12.67
C HIS A 183 -49.70 -33.11 -13.37
N ASP A 184 -49.62 -32.93 -14.72
CA ASP A 184 -50.71 -32.36 -15.50
C ASP A 184 -51.92 -33.32 -15.65
N ILE A 185 -51.68 -34.64 -15.63
CA ILE A 185 -52.76 -35.63 -15.72
C ILE A 185 -53.44 -35.86 -14.34
N GLY A 186 -52.67 -35.71 -13.23
CA GLY A 186 -53.20 -35.86 -11.88
C GLY A 186 -54.14 -34.73 -11.42
N GLY A 187 -54.10 -33.56 -12.11
CA GLY A 187 -54.94 -32.39 -11.81
C GLY A 187 -56.35 -32.41 -12.41
N LEU A 188 -56.68 -33.44 -13.26
CA LEU A 188 -57.95 -33.49 -14.00
C LEU A 188 -58.99 -34.44 -13.41
N HIS A 189 -58.81 -34.95 -12.19
CA HIS A 189 -59.76 -35.89 -11.58
C HIS A 189 -60.16 -35.54 -10.16
N THR A 190 -60.79 -34.37 -9.95
CA THR A 190 -61.63 -34.12 -8.77
C THR A 190 -62.68 -33.06 -9.11
N ASP A 191 -63.69 -33.44 -9.91
CA ASP A 191 -65.05 -32.84 -9.85
C ASP A 191 -66.04 -33.87 -10.24
N LYS A 192 -66.59 -34.53 -9.23
CA LYS A 192 -67.96 -35.07 -9.22
C LYS A 192 -68.42 -35.22 -7.76
#